data_5fb07658bd44722afcc3b569d578fca7
#
_entry.id   5fb07658bd44722afcc3b569d578fca7
#
_cell.length_a   1.000
_cell.length_b   1.000
_cell.length_c   1.000
_cell.angle_alpha   90.00
_cell.angle_beta   90.00
_cell.angle_gamma   90.00
#
_symmetry.space_group_name_H-M   'P 1'
#
loop_
_entity.id
_entity.type
_entity.pdbx_description
1 polymer ?
#
loop_
_entity_poly.entity_id
_entity_poly.type
_entity_poly.pdbx_seq_one_letter_code
_entity_poly.pdbx_strand_id
1 'polypeptide(L)'
;MPNKYFDIKAQAEKTDVYLYGFIGNSIWDEINPKDLIDQLSEIKSKTIDVHINSEGGSVYGGNAIYNALKNHDAFIRVHIEGLAASMASIIALAGDEVYMAENAIYMIHNPWSWGEGDANDFRKKADQLDQAKQTLLNVYERKSEQDRDVISQMMDDETWMTAEEAKGFGFVDYISDDVDLAASIKQIDSESLKNRDLPDSLKAILDKGSINQPDDGNSKEVHAMPTKAEQQLSLIHI
;
A
#
# COMPACT_ATOMS: atom_id res chain seq x y z
N MET A 1 -8.21 -2.58 21.76
CA MET A 1 -9.01 -3.28 20.75
C MET A 1 -8.04 -3.75 19.69
N PRO A 2 -8.18 -4.94 19.05
CA PRO A 2 -7.32 -5.29 17.94
C PRO A 2 -7.47 -4.23 16.84
N ASN A 3 -6.36 -3.85 16.21
CA ASN A 3 -6.38 -2.92 15.10
C ASN A 3 -7.14 -3.58 13.94
N LYS A 4 -8.06 -2.88 13.30
CA LYS A 4 -8.94 -3.43 12.26
C LYS A 4 -8.21 -3.56 10.91
N TYR A 5 -7.08 -2.89 10.73
CA TYR A 5 -6.37 -2.70 9.46
C TYR A 5 -5.06 -3.47 9.36
N PHE A 6 -4.52 -3.93 10.47
CA PHE A 6 -3.50 -4.96 10.45
C PHE A 6 -3.81 -6.04 11.50
N ASP A 7 -3.47 -7.26 11.22
CA ASP A 7 -3.65 -8.43 12.10
C ASP A 7 -2.37 -9.28 12.07
N ILE A 8 -1.96 -9.76 13.23
CA ILE A 8 -0.78 -10.62 13.36
C ILE A 8 -1.22 -11.94 13.97
N LYS A 9 -1.07 -13.03 13.20
CA LYS A 9 -1.43 -14.40 13.62
C LYS A 9 -0.18 -15.20 13.84
N ALA A 10 0.36 -15.13 15.03
CA ALA A 10 1.58 -15.85 15.42
C ALA A 10 1.34 -17.35 15.54
N GLN A 11 2.22 -18.13 14.92
CA GLN A 11 2.36 -19.57 15.04
C GLN A 11 3.82 -19.91 15.37
N ALA A 12 4.10 -21.12 15.83
CA ALA A 12 5.44 -21.47 16.31
C ALA A 12 6.56 -21.33 15.26
N GLU A 13 6.30 -21.70 14.01
CA GLU A 13 7.29 -21.66 12.93
C GLU A 13 7.06 -20.50 11.95
N LYS A 14 5.84 -19.97 11.88
CA LYS A 14 5.39 -18.98 10.91
C LYS A 14 4.48 -17.94 11.56
N THR A 15 4.56 -16.71 11.14
CA THR A 15 3.61 -15.64 11.52
C THR A 15 3.04 -15.01 10.28
N ASP A 16 1.71 -14.89 10.23
CA ASP A 16 1.02 -14.14 9.18
C ASP A 16 0.76 -12.71 9.66
N VAL A 17 1.11 -11.72 8.83
CA VAL A 17 0.92 -10.28 9.06
C VAL A 17 0.08 -9.72 7.93
N TYR A 18 -1.11 -9.21 8.22
CA TYR A 18 -2.04 -8.67 7.22
C TYR A 18 -1.96 -7.13 7.22
N LEU A 19 -1.66 -6.53 6.08
CA LEU A 19 -1.57 -5.07 5.87
C LEU A 19 -2.64 -4.67 4.85
N TYR A 20 -3.85 -4.36 5.35
CA TYR A 20 -5.00 -4.04 4.53
C TYR A 20 -5.48 -2.62 4.81
N GLY A 21 -5.52 -1.76 3.77
CA GLY A 21 -5.95 -0.38 3.84
C GLY A 21 -4.81 0.65 3.90
N PHE A 22 -5.12 1.87 4.30
CA PHE A 22 -4.23 3.03 4.24
C PHE A 22 -3.13 3.00 5.31
N ILE A 23 -1.91 3.40 4.93
CA ILE A 23 -0.75 3.49 5.83
C ILE A 23 -0.64 4.92 6.35
N GLY A 24 -0.90 5.12 7.63
CA GLY A 24 -0.90 6.46 8.20
C GLY A 24 -0.88 6.50 9.73
N ASN A 25 -1.04 7.71 10.28
CA ASN A 25 -1.08 7.99 11.72
C ASN A 25 -2.40 8.70 12.11
N SER A 26 -3.46 8.55 11.35
CA SER A 26 -4.75 9.13 11.68
C SER A 26 -5.43 8.35 12.82
N ILE A 27 -6.35 9.01 13.51
CA ILE A 27 -7.23 8.38 14.49
C ILE A 27 -8.39 7.59 13.84
N TRP A 28 -8.49 7.64 12.52
CA TRP A 28 -9.52 7.01 11.72
C TRP A 28 -8.93 5.86 10.90
N ASP A 29 -9.10 4.65 11.39
CA ASP A 29 -9.04 3.41 10.60
C ASP A 29 -7.82 3.24 9.65
N GLU A 30 -6.57 3.34 10.16
CA GLU A 30 -5.36 3.24 9.36
C GLU A 30 -4.35 2.24 9.96
N ILE A 31 -3.49 1.70 9.11
CA ILE A 31 -2.32 0.95 9.57
C ILE A 31 -1.38 1.94 10.24
N ASN A 32 -1.35 1.94 11.58
CA ASN A 32 -0.43 2.78 12.34
C ASN A 32 0.98 2.18 12.26
N PRO A 33 1.96 2.88 11.65
CA PRO A 33 3.31 2.34 11.47
C PRO A 33 3.99 1.99 12.78
N LYS A 34 3.82 2.81 13.83
CA LYS A 34 4.46 2.57 15.12
C LYS A 34 3.93 1.29 15.78
N ASP A 35 2.61 1.13 15.83
CA ASP A 35 1.98 -0.03 16.46
C ASP A 35 2.33 -1.33 15.73
N LEU A 36 2.40 -1.28 14.39
CA LEU A 36 2.84 -2.40 13.58
C LEU A 36 4.30 -2.77 13.85
N ILE A 37 5.21 -1.79 13.86
CA ILE A 37 6.63 -2.00 14.09
C ILE A 37 6.88 -2.56 15.50
N ASP A 38 6.19 -2.04 16.52
CA ASP A 38 6.29 -2.54 17.88
C ASP A 38 5.90 -4.03 17.93
N GLN A 39 4.81 -4.43 17.26
CA GLN A 39 4.37 -5.82 17.20
C GLN A 39 5.30 -6.69 16.34
N LEU A 40 5.82 -6.21 15.22
CA LEU A 40 6.82 -6.93 14.41
C LEU A 40 8.04 -7.29 15.25
N SER A 41 8.51 -6.39 16.10
CA SER A 41 9.69 -6.62 16.96
C SER A 41 9.52 -7.76 17.97
N GLU A 42 8.28 -8.12 18.32
CA GLU A 42 7.95 -9.20 19.24
C GLU A 42 7.90 -10.58 18.54
N ILE A 43 7.86 -10.63 17.21
CA ILE A 43 7.78 -11.87 16.44
C ILE A 43 9.10 -12.64 16.56
N LYS A 44 9.00 -13.95 16.85
CA LYS A 44 10.16 -14.85 17.00
C LYS A 44 10.09 -16.06 16.06
N SER A 45 9.08 -16.13 15.18
CA SER A 45 9.00 -17.17 14.17
C SER A 45 10.12 -17.04 13.14
N LYS A 46 10.46 -18.13 12.47
CA LYS A 46 11.51 -18.15 11.45
C LYS A 46 11.07 -17.53 10.13
N THR A 47 9.75 -17.51 9.89
CA THR A 47 9.16 -16.96 8.67
C THR A 47 8.03 -15.99 9.04
N ILE A 48 7.97 -14.88 8.35
CA ILE A 48 6.86 -13.94 8.38
C ILE A 48 6.27 -13.85 6.99
N ASP A 49 5.00 -14.24 6.85
CA ASP A 49 4.22 -14.02 5.64
C ASP A 49 3.44 -12.71 5.77
N VAL A 50 3.75 -11.74 4.91
CA VAL A 50 3.13 -10.42 4.90
C VAL A 50 2.12 -10.36 3.76
N HIS A 51 0.85 -10.26 4.10
CA HIS A 51 -0.26 -10.17 3.15
C HIS A 51 -0.62 -8.72 2.92
N ILE A 52 -0.58 -8.26 1.66
CA ILE A 52 -0.77 -6.85 1.31
C ILE A 52 -2.02 -6.69 0.43
N ASN A 53 -2.89 -5.76 0.87
CA ASN A 53 -3.98 -5.22 0.09
C ASN A 53 -4.18 -3.75 0.49
N SER A 54 -3.42 -2.83 -0.12
CA SER A 54 -3.28 -1.45 0.34
C SER A 54 -3.04 -0.48 -0.81
N GLU A 55 -3.70 0.67 -0.74
CA GLU A 55 -3.47 1.82 -1.61
C GLU A 55 -2.20 2.63 -1.25
N GLY A 56 -1.50 2.27 -0.19
CA GLY A 56 -0.33 2.98 0.29
C GLY A 56 -0.64 4.01 1.35
N GLY A 57 0.07 5.16 1.34
CA GLY A 57 -0.12 6.22 2.33
C GLY A 57 1.16 6.98 2.67
N SER A 58 1.41 7.21 3.96
CA SER A 58 2.54 8.00 4.46
C SER A 58 3.90 7.46 4.00
N VAL A 59 4.67 8.28 3.28
CA VAL A 59 6.02 7.93 2.83
C VAL A 59 6.93 7.59 4.01
N TYR A 60 6.92 8.41 5.06
CA TYR A 60 7.79 8.18 6.22
C TYR A 60 7.36 6.95 7.03
N GLY A 61 6.04 6.78 7.23
CA GLY A 61 5.50 5.60 7.89
C GLY A 61 5.78 4.32 7.13
N GLY A 62 5.57 4.32 5.82
CA GLY A 62 5.83 3.18 4.96
C GLY A 62 7.32 2.82 4.88
N ASN A 63 8.22 3.81 4.80
CA ASN A 63 9.66 3.56 4.87
C ASN A 63 10.08 2.95 6.22
N ALA A 64 9.45 3.36 7.33
CA ALA A 64 9.73 2.77 8.64
C ALA A 64 9.30 1.30 8.70
N ILE A 65 8.12 0.96 8.14
CA ILE A 65 7.65 -0.42 8.03
C ILE A 65 8.57 -1.24 7.12
N TYR A 66 8.92 -0.72 5.94
CA TYR A 66 9.87 -1.36 5.01
C TYR A 66 11.18 -1.73 5.72
N ASN A 67 11.76 -0.76 6.44
CA ASN A 67 13.02 -0.98 7.15
C ASN A 67 12.87 -1.97 8.31
N ALA A 68 11.75 -1.96 9.03
CA ALA A 68 11.48 -2.91 10.11
C ALA A 68 11.41 -4.35 9.57
N LEU A 69 10.71 -4.57 8.46
CA LEU A 69 10.65 -5.88 7.79
C LEU A 69 12.02 -6.29 7.24
N LYS A 70 12.72 -5.37 6.55
CA LYS A 70 14.02 -5.66 5.91
C LYS A 70 15.13 -5.98 6.88
N ASN A 71 15.06 -5.45 8.11
CA ASN A 71 16.05 -5.71 9.17
C ASN A 71 15.60 -6.79 10.17
N HIS A 72 14.45 -7.45 9.93
CA HIS A 72 13.97 -8.53 10.79
C HIS A 72 14.80 -9.80 10.57
N ASP A 73 15.03 -10.59 11.65
CA ASP A 73 15.82 -11.84 11.58
C ASP A 73 15.09 -12.98 10.85
N ALA A 74 13.76 -12.92 10.75
CA ALA A 74 12.95 -13.91 10.04
C ALA A 74 13.10 -13.77 8.53
N PHE A 75 12.87 -14.86 7.80
CA PHE A 75 12.65 -14.86 6.36
C PHE A 75 11.31 -14.20 6.05
N ILE A 76 11.31 -13.12 5.27
CA ILE A 76 10.12 -12.35 4.93
C ILE A 76 9.58 -12.80 3.57
N ARG A 77 8.34 -13.29 3.55
CA ARG A 77 7.63 -13.60 2.32
C ARG A 77 6.44 -12.66 2.19
N VAL A 78 6.36 -11.96 1.07
CA VAL A 78 5.26 -11.03 0.80
C VAL A 78 4.27 -11.65 -0.17
N HIS A 79 2.98 -11.49 0.11
CA HIS A 79 1.87 -11.90 -0.73
C HIS A 79 1.01 -10.69 -1.08
N ILE A 80 1.04 -10.25 -2.34
CA ILE A 80 0.17 -9.19 -2.84
C ILE A 80 -1.14 -9.85 -3.28
N GLU A 81 -2.21 -9.61 -2.51
CA GLU A 81 -3.47 -10.35 -2.67
C GLU A 81 -4.53 -9.59 -3.47
N GLY A 82 -4.42 -8.28 -3.60
CA GLY A 82 -5.35 -7.45 -4.38
C GLY A 82 -4.66 -6.23 -4.95
N LEU A 83 -4.19 -5.36 -4.08
CA LEU A 83 -3.54 -4.10 -4.46
C LEU A 83 -2.26 -3.87 -3.64
N ALA A 84 -1.18 -3.53 -4.34
CA ALA A 84 0.00 -2.93 -3.72
C ALA A 84 0.32 -1.62 -4.45
N ALA A 85 -0.26 -0.50 -3.98
CA ALA A 85 -0.08 0.79 -4.63
C ALA A 85 0.77 1.74 -3.78
N SER A 86 1.51 2.65 -4.44
CA SER A 86 2.25 3.72 -3.77
C SER A 86 3.20 3.16 -2.69
N MET A 87 3.08 3.61 -1.44
CA MET A 87 3.93 3.10 -0.35
C MET A 87 3.76 1.61 -0.04
N ALA A 88 2.60 1.01 -0.33
CA ALA A 88 2.43 -0.44 -0.20
C ALA A 88 3.29 -1.21 -1.21
N SER A 89 3.53 -0.67 -2.41
CA SER A 89 4.44 -1.26 -3.38
C SER A 89 5.90 -1.25 -2.89
N ILE A 90 6.32 -0.20 -2.16
CA ILE A 90 7.62 -0.14 -1.50
C ILE A 90 7.72 -1.18 -0.38
N ILE A 91 6.70 -1.28 0.48
CA ILE A 91 6.69 -2.26 1.58
C ILE A 91 6.78 -3.69 1.04
N ALA A 92 6.11 -3.99 -0.08
CA ALA A 92 6.20 -5.30 -0.72
C ALA A 92 7.64 -5.69 -1.06
N LEU A 93 8.50 -4.73 -1.42
CA LEU A 93 9.91 -4.98 -1.77
C LEU A 93 10.80 -5.26 -0.55
N ALA A 94 10.28 -5.23 0.67
CA ALA A 94 11.00 -5.68 1.85
C ALA A 94 11.12 -7.21 1.89
N GLY A 95 10.27 -7.94 1.17
CA GLY A 95 10.29 -9.39 1.08
C GLY A 95 11.61 -9.95 0.53
N ASP A 96 12.03 -11.08 1.10
CA ASP A 96 13.05 -11.93 0.52
C ASP A 96 12.49 -12.65 -0.72
N GLU A 97 11.20 -13.00 -0.66
CA GLU A 97 10.38 -13.45 -1.80
C GLU A 97 9.10 -12.62 -1.87
N VAL A 98 8.71 -12.21 -3.08
CA VAL A 98 7.49 -11.45 -3.36
C VAL A 98 6.60 -12.25 -4.31
N TYR A 99 5.44 -12.64 -3.80
CA TYR A 99 4.36 -13.31 -4.53
C TYR A 99 3.26 -12.30 -4.84
N MET A 100 2.66 -12.42 -6.01
CA MET A 100 1.52 -11.59 -6.40
C MET A 100 0.45 -12.47 -7.04
N ALA A 101 -0.80 -12.36 -6.60
CA ALA A 101 -1.91 -13.06 -7.22
C ALA A 101 -2.09 -12.59 -8.66
N GLU A 102 -2.45 -13.51 -9.59
CA GLU A 102 -2.60 -13.22 -11.01
C GLU A 102 -3.57 -12.06 -11.26
N ASN A 103 -4.62 -11.96 -10.43
CA ASN A 103 -5.65 -10.94 -10.51
C ASN A 103 -5.35 -9.68 -9.65
N ALA A 104 -4.18 -9.59 -8.99
CA ALA A 104 -3.78 -8.41 -8.23
C ALA A 104 -3.18 -7.31 -9.11
N ILE A 105 -3.07 -6.10 -8.54
CA ILE A 105 -2.54 -4.92 -9.21
C ILE A 105 -1.38 -4.33 -8.41
N TYR A 106 -0.36 -3.88 -9.10
CA TYR A 106 0.80 -3.17 -8.55
C TYR A 106 0.86 -1.75 -9.12
N MET A 107 1.16 -0.73 -8.30
CA MET A 107 1.25 0.64 -8.80
C MET A 107 2.40 1.42 -8.17
N ILE A 108 3.12 2.14 -9.00
CA ILE A 108 4.17 3.07 -8.59
C ILE A 108 3.89 4.47 -9.12
N HIS A 109 4.16 5.47 -8.29
CA HIS A 109 4.03 6.89 -8.67
C HIS A 109 4.94 7.78 -7.82
N ASN A 110 5.00 9.06 -8.20
CA ASN A 110 5.72 10.07 -7.43
C ASN A 110 5.05 10.34 -6.08
N PRO A 111 5.84 10.63 -5.03
CA PRO A 111 5.29 11.14 -3.78
C PRO A 111 4.60 12.48 -4.03
N TRP A 112 3.49 12.69 -3.36
CA TRP A 112 2.73 13.94 -3.45
C TRP A 112 2.33 14.45 -2.06
N SER A 113 2.01 15.72 -1.95
CA SER A 113 1.62 16.33 -0.69
C SER A 113 0.70 17.54 -0.89
N TRP A 114 -0.01 17.90 0.17
CA TRP A 114 -0.77 19.13 0.26
C TRP A 114 0.07 20.22 0.93
N GLY A 115 -0.28 21.50 0.69
CA GLY A 115 0.38 22.60 1.39
C GLY A 115 -0.35 23.92 1.24
N GLU A 116 -0.20 24.77 2.25
CA GLU A 116 -0.51 26.19 2.24
C GLU A 116 0.77 26.95 2.54
N GLY A 117 0.91 28.17 2.01
CA GLY A 117 2.07 29.00 2.26
C GLY A 117 2.37 29.96 1.13
N ASP A 118 3.49 30.66 1.23
CA ASP A 118 4.00 31.53 0.18
C ASP A 118 4.81 30.74 -0.87
N ALA A 119 5.32 31.44 -1.89
CA ALA A 119 6.10 30.83 -2.97
C ALA A 119 7.35 30.09 -2.47
N ASN A 120 7.95 30.52 -1.34
CA ASN A 120 9.13 29.85 -0.79
C ASN A 120 8.74 28.58 -0.05
N ASP A 121 7.59 28.54 0.61
CA ASP A 121 7.08 27.34 1.25
C ASP A 121 6.77 26.25 0.22
N PHE A 122 6.16 26.61 -0.91
CA PHE A 122 5.93 25.67 -2.01
C PHE A 122 7.23 25.15 -2.64
N ARG A 123 8.26 25.99 -2.80
CA ARG A 123 9.57 25.51 -3.28
C ARG A 123 10.21 24.52 -2.32
N LYS A 124 10.21 24.82 -1.01
CA LYS A 124 10.70 23.87 0.01
C LYS A 124 9.93 22.55 -0.03
N LYS A 125 8.60 22.62 -0.22
CA LYS A 125 7.77 21.41 -0.35
C LYS A 125 8.14 20.61 -1.60
N ALA A 126 8.38 21.27 -2.72
CA ALA A 126 8.84 20.61 -3.94
C ALA A 126 10.20 19.92 -3.71
N ASP A 127 11.17 20.61 -3.11
CA ASP A 127 12.48 20.02 -2.76
C ASP A 127 12.35 18.78 -1.87
N GLN A 128 11.41 18.81 -0.90
CA GLN A 128 11.14 17.66 -0.02
C GLN A 128 10.54 16.47 -0.79
N LEU A 129 9.64 16.73 -1.73
CA LEU A 129 9.07 15.69 -2.58
C LEU A 129 10.12 15.07 -3.52
N ASP A 130 11.02 15.91 -4.08
CA ASP A 130 12.13 15.43 -4.89
C ASP A 130 13.07 14.53 -4.06
N GLN A 131 13.40 14.92 -2.83
CA GLN A 131 14.19 14.08 -1.92
C GLN A 131 13.47 12.77 -1.59
N ALA A 132 12.17 12.82 -1.31
CA ALA A 132 11.37 11.62 -1.08
C ALA A 132 11.39 10.69 -2.31
N LYS A 133 11.19 11.24 -3.53
CA LYS A 133 11.30 10.48 -4.79
C LYS A 133 12.63 9.73 -4.87
N GLN A 134 13.75 10.41 -4.56
CA GLN A 134 15.07 9.76 -4.60
C GLN A 134 15.18 8.56 -3.64
N THR A 135 14.57 8.64 -2.46
CA THR A 135 14.58 7.50 -1.51
C THR A 135 13.78 6.32 -2.03
N LEU A 136 12.63 6.56 -2.64
CA LEU A 136 11.79 5.51 -3.24
C LEU A 136 12.47 4.87 -4.45
N LEU A 137 13.07 5.68 -5.32
CA LEU A 137 13.87 5.20 -6.46
C LEU A 137 14.96 4.23 -6.03
N ASN A 138 15.66 4.49 -4.92
CA ASN A 138 16.71 3.59 -4.41
C ASN A 138 16.16 2.19 -4.06
N VAL A 139 14.92 2.11 -3.58
CA VAL A 139 14.28 0.84 -3.22
C VAL A 139 13.86 0.08 -4.48
N TYR A 140 13.17 0.76 -5.41
CA TYR A 140 12.73 0.15 -6.67
C TYR A 140 13.91 -0.36 -7.51
N GLU A 141 14.93 0.48 -7.70
CA GLU A 141 16.14 0.14 -8.47
C GLU A 141 16.85 -1.09 -7.90
N ARG A 142 17.00 -1.16 -6.57
CA ARG A 142 17.66 -2.30 -5.90
C ARG A 142 16.93 -3.62 -6.10
N LYS A 143 15.59 -3.62 -6.11
CA LYS A 143 14.82 -4.86 -6.24
C LYS A 143 14.65 -5.28 -7.70
N SER A 144 14.35 -4.33 -8.58
CA SER A 144 14.02 -4.60 -9.98
C SER A 144 15.23 -4.77 -10.88
N GLU A 145 16.40 -4.26 -10.46
CA GLU A 145 17.62 -4.17 -11.30
C GLU A 145 17.40 -3.37 -12.61
N GLN A 146 16.30 -2.59 -12.67
CA GLN A 146 16.00 -1.70 -13.81
C GLN A 146 16.83 -0.42 -13.71
N ASP A 147 17.03 0.21 -14.88
CA ASP A 147 17.68 1.52 -14.95
C ASP A 147 16.84 2.56 -14.18
N ARG A 148 17.52 3.39 -13.40
CA ARG A 148 16.92 4.44 -12.57
C ARG A 148 16.04 5.41 -13.37
N ASP A 149 16.47 5.76 -14.59
CA ASP A 149 15.71 6.67 -15.44
C ASP A 149 14.40 6.02 -15.94
N VAL A 150 14.41 4.71 -16.18
CA VAL A 150 13.20 3.94 -16.53
C VAL A 150 12.21 3.98 -15.38
N ILE A 151 12.66 3.67 -14.14
CA ILE A 151 11.79 3.69 -12.95
C ILE A 151 11.29 5.11 -12.68
N SER A 152 12.16 6.13 -12.81
CA SER A 152 11.75 7.53 -12.63
C SER A 152 10.64 7.92 -13.58
N GLN A 153 10.74 7.52 -14.86
CA GLN A 153 9.68 7.76 -15.85
C GLN A 153 8.40 7.02 -15.50
N MET A 154 8.49 5.75 -15.09
CA MET A 154 7.32 4.99 -14.63
C MET A 154 6.61 5.64 -13.44
N MET A 155 7.37 6.24 -12.51
CA MET A 155 6.79 6.99 -11.40
C MET A 155 6.14 8.30 -11.86
N ASP A 156 6.74 9.01 -12.83
CA ASP A 156 6.19 10.23 -13.41
C ASP A 156 4.86 9.96 -14.14
N ASP A 157 4.73 8.80 -14.76
CA ASP A 157 3.56 8.36 -15.53
C ASP A 157 2.46 7.70 -14.66
N GLU A 158 2.68 7.55 -13.36
CA GLU A 158 1.78 6.78 -12.47
C GLU A 158 1.47 5.40 -13.06
N THR A 159 2.47 4.51 -13.05
CA THR A 159 2.37 3.23 -13.74
C THR A 159 1.64 2.18 -12.93
N TRP A 160 0.56 1.67 -13.51
CA TRP A 160 -0.25 0.55 -13.03
C TRP A 160 0.14 -0.72 -13.77
N MET A 161 0.35 -1.81 -13.05
CA MET A 161 0.88 -3.06 -13.59
C MET A 161 0.04 -4.26 -13.16
N THR A 162 -0.19 -5.17 -14.10
CA THR A 162 -0.64 -6.54 -13.83
C THR A 162 0.48 -7.34 -13.16
N ALA A 163 0.17 -8.53 -12.66
CA ALA A 163 1.16 -9.42 -12.05
C ALA A 163 2.29 -9.79 -13.03
N GLU A 164 1.96 -10.04 -14.30
CA GLU A 164 2.94 -10.36 -15.35
C GLU A 164 3.86 -9.17 -15.64
N GLU A 165 3.33 -7.94 -15.72
CA GLU A 165 4.12 -6.75 -15.94
C GLU A 165 5.02 -6.45 -14.76
N ALA A 166 4.50 -6.53 -13.52
CA ALA A 166 5.28 -6.30 -12.31
C ALA A 166 6.43 -7.32 -12.16
N LYS A 167 6.18 -8.59 -12.53
CA LYS A 167 7.21 -9.62 -12.60
C LYS A 167 8.21 -9.34 -13.73
N GLY A 168 7.74 -8.92 -14.91
CA GLY A 168 8.59 -8.55 -16.04
C GLY A 168 9.56 -7.41 -15.72
N PHE A 169 9.16 -6.47 -14.86
CA PHE A 169 10.03 -5.41 -14.36
C PHE A 169 10.89 -5.82 -13.14
N GLY A 170 10.71 -7.01 -12.59
CA GLY A 170 11.49 -7.51 -11.46
C GLY A 170 11.02 -7.04 -10.08
N PHE A 171 9.83 -6.44 -9.97
CA PHE A 171 9.24 -6.06 -8.67
C PHE A 171 8.67 -7.27 -7.92
N VAL A 172 8.24 -8.31 -8.66
CA VAL A 172 7.62 -9.52 -8.15
C VAL A 172 8.43 -10.73 -8.59
N ASP A 173 8.64 -11.70 -7.69
CA ASP A 173 9.41 -12.92 -7.97
C ASP A 173 8.52 -14.03 -8.54
N TYR A 174 7.29 -14.18 -7.99
CA TYR A 174 6.39 -15.29 -8.31
C TYR A 174 4.96 -14.80 -8.49
N ILE A 175 4.25 -15.37 -9.47
CA ILE A 175 2.80 -15.19 -9.61
C ILE A 175 2.13 -16.40 -8.97
N SER A 176 1.15 -16.14 -8.11
CA SER A 176 0.31 -17.16 -7.47
C SER A 176 -1.07 -17.21 -8.12
N ASP A 177 -1.79 -18.32 -7.87
CA ASP A 177 -3.18 -18.46 -8.30
C ASP A 177 -4.04 -17.31 -7.78
N ASP A 178 -5.18 -17.08 -8.44
CA ASP A 178 -6.17 -16.07 -8.04
C ASP A 178 -6.56 -16.20 -6.57
N VAL A 179 -6.58 -15.07 -5.87
CA VAL A 179 -7.16 -14.97 -4.54
C VAL A 179 -8.61 -14.51 -4.67
N ASP A 180 -9.48 -14.91 -3.74
CA ASP A 180 -10.85 -14.40 -3.69
C ASP A 180 -10.86 -12.90 -3.35
N LEU A 181 -10.72 -12.10 -4.41
CA LEU A 181 -10.70 -10.63 -4.34
C LEU A 181 -11.96 -10.04 -3.70
N ALA A 182 -13.10 -10.72 -3.77
CA ALA A 182 -14.33 -10.23 -3.16
C ALA A 182 -14.22 -10.17 -1.62
N ALA A 183 -13.41 -11.06 -1.02
CA ALA A 183 -13.10 -11.00 0.40
C ALA A 183 -12.10 -9.88 0.72
N SER A 184 -11.15 -9.62 -0.17
CA SER A 184 -10.07 -8.63 0.01
C SER A 184 -10.53 -7.19 -0.29
N ILE A 185 -11.34 -6.97 -1.35
CA ILE A 185 -11.82 -5.64 -1.78
C ILE A 185 -12.79 -5.00 -0.77
N LYS A 186 -13.54 -5.79 0.02
CA LYS A 186 -14.43 -5.26 1.07
C LYS A 186 -13.71 -4.39 2.11
N GLN A 187 -12.40 -4.38 2.12
CA GLN A 187 -11.57 -3.65 3.09
C GLN A 187 -10.84 -2.44 2.48
N ILE A 188 -10.85 -2.28 1.15
CA ILE A 188 -10.30 -1.09 0.48
C ILE A 188 -11.41 -0.05 0.34
N ASP A 189 -11.12 1.19 0.68
CA ASP A 189 -12.01 2.31 0.34
C ASP A 189 -11.99 2.54 -1.18
N SER A 190 -12.96 1.91 -1.86
CA SER A 190 -13.11 2.04 -3.31
C SER A 190 -13.39 3.48 -3.79
N GLU A 191 -13.79 4.39 -2.89
CA GLU A 191 -14.01 5.80 -3.22
C GLU A 191 -12.70 6.55 -3.46
N SER A 192 -11.64 6.19 -2.74
CA SER A 192 -10.31 6.79 -2.93
C SER A 192 -9.73 6.47 -4.32
N LEU A 193 -10.15 5.36 -4.92
CA LEU A 193 -9.72 4.92 -6.24
C LEU A 193 -10.59 5.45 -7.38
N LYS A 194 -11.89 5.71 -7.15
CA LYS A 194 -12.85 6.12 -8.20
C LYS A 194 -12.53 7.45 -8.90
N ASN A 195 -11.74 8.32 -8.27
CA ASN A 195 -11.38 9.63 -8.81
C ASN A 195 -10.04 9.63 -9.56
N ARG A 196 -9.41 8.47 -9.75
CA ARG A 196 -8.16 8.31 -10.49
C ARG A 196 -8.42 7.76 -11.89
N ASP A 197 -7.55 8.06 -12.82
CA ASP A 197 -7.60 7.47 -14.17
C ASP A 197 -7.02 6.05 -14.13
N LEU A 198 -7.85 5.12 -13.65
CA LEU A 198 -7.46 3.73 -13.46
C LEU A 198 -7.44 2.99 -14.80
N PRO A 199 -6.50 2.04 -15.01
CA PRO A 199 -6.54 1.12 -16.13
C PRO A 199 -7.87 0.37 -16.22
N ASP A 200 -8.31 0.05 -17.43
CA ASP A 200 -9.60 -0.63 -17.66
C ASP A 200 -9.67 -2.00 -16.99
N SER A 201 -8.51 -2.68 -16.85
CA SER A 201 -8.38 -3.94 -16.09
C SER A 201 -8.76 -3.75 -14.62
N LEU A 202 -8.29 -2.70 -13.98
CA LEU A 202 -8.62 -2.41 -12.57
C LEU A 202 -10.06 -1.92 -12.41
N LYS A 203 -10.57 -1.10 -13.33
CA LYS A 203 -11.99 -0.70 -13.36
C LYS A 203 -12.90 -1.93 -13.41
N ALA A 204 -12.57 -2.89 -14.28
CA ALA A 204 -13.33 -4.14 -14.42
C ALA A 204 -13.30 -5.03 -13.16
N ILE A 205 -12.23 -4.98 -12.38
CA ILE A 205 -12.11 -5.72 -11.10
C ILE A 205 -12.95 -5.04 -10.02
N LEU A 206 -12.87 -3.71 -9.91
CA LEU A 206 -13.65 -2.93 -8.95
C LEU A 206 -15.17 -3.03 -9.23
N ASP A 207 -15.57 -3.02 -10.49
CA ASP A 207 -16.98 -3.17 -10.89
C ASP A 207 -17.52 -4.57 -10.57
N LYS A 208 -16.73 -5.62 -10.76
CA LYS A 208 -17.11 -7.01 -10.40
C LYS A 208 -17.26 -7.19 -8.88
N GLY A 209 -16.43 -6.54 -8.08
CA GLY A 209 -16.52 -6.57 -6.61
C GLY A 209 -17.77 -5.88 -6.06
N SER A 210 -18.35 -4.93 -6.80
CA SER A 210 -19.56 -4.20 -6.41
C SER A 210 -20.87 -4.97 -6.67
N ILE A 211 -20.86 -6.04 -7.47
CA ILE A 211 -22.08 -6.76 -7.92
C ILE A 211 -22.57 -7.79 -6.88
N ASN A 212 -21.80 -8.15 -5.87
CA ASN A 212 -22.15 -9.19 -4.90
C ASN A 212 -22.45 -8.66 -3.48
N GLN A 213 -23.13 -7.52 -3.35
CA GLN A 213 -23.74 -7.18 -2.06
C GLN A 213 -25.12 -7.89 -1.98
N PRO A 214 -25.35 -8.79 -1.02
CA PRO A 214 -26.72 -9.17 -0.66
C PRO A 214 -27.42 -7.92 -0.11
N ASP A 215 -28.61 -7.66 -0.58
CA ASP A 215 -29.52 -6.62 -0.11
C ASP A 215 -29.92 -6.93 1.36
N ASP A 216 -29.10 -6.50 2.31
CA ASP A 216 -29.46 -6.51 3.73
C ASP A 216 -30.35 -5.29 4.01
N GLY A 217 -31.65 -5.51 3.85
CA GLY A 217 -32.72 -4.53 4.14
C GLY A 217 -32.71 -4.02 5.58
N ASN A 218 -31.70 -3.27 5.98
CA ASN A 218 -31.69 -2.53 7.22
C ASN A 218 -30.98 -1.18 7.07
N SER A 219 -31.72 -0.19 6.56
CA SER A 219 -31.30 1.21 6.51
C SER A 219 -31.15 1.77 7.90
N LYS A 220 -29.93 1.79 8.43
CA LYS A 220 -29.52 2.70 9.51
C LYS A 220 -28.69 3.82 8.93
N GLU A 221 -29.05 5.04 9.34
CA GLU A 221 -28.51 6.32 8.92
C GLU A 221 -26.99 6.29 8.69
N VAL A 222 -26.61 6.49 7.44
CA VAL A 222 -25.22 6.76 7.05
C VAL A 222 -24.89 8.18 7.49
N HIS A 223 -24.03 8.32 8.48
CA HIS A 223 -23.38 9.60 8.75
C HIS A 223 -22.63 10.02 7.49
N ALA A 224 -23.00 11.17 6.94
CA ALA A 224 -22.37 11.74 5.77
C ALA A 224 -20.86 11.90 6.02
N MET A 225 -20.04 11.41 5.08
CA MET A 225 -18.59 11.62 5.10
C MET A 225 -18.28 13.11 5.08
N PRO A 226 -17.22 13.53 5.79
CA PRO A 226 -16.79 14.92 5.78
C PRO A 226 -16.48 15.38 4.37
N THR A 227 -16.91 16.59 4.05
CA THR A 227 -16.67 17.26 2.76
C THR A 227 -15.17 17.45 2.54
N LYS A 228 -14.76 17.66 1.27
CA LYS A 228 -13.37 17.96 0.88
C LYS A 228 -12.69 19.02 1.78
N ALA A 229 -13.47 19.97 2.34
CA ALA A 229 -13.00 21.00 3.25
C ALA A 229 -12.67 20.46 4.66
N GLU A 230 -13.40 19.46 5.13
CA GLU A 230 -13.17 18.83 6.44
C GLU A 230 -12.03 17.81 6.39
N GLN A 231 -11.81 17.15 5.25
CA GLN A 231 -10.62 16.32 4.99
C GLN A 231 -9.33 17.15 4.94
N GLN A 232 -9.41 18.42 4.49
CA GLN A 232 -8.26 19.34 4.48
C GLN A 232 -7.79 19.75 5.89
N LEU A 233 -8.66 19.75 6.89
CA LEU A 233 -8.32 20.12 8.27
C LEU A 233 -7.61 19.02 9.06
N SER A 234 -7.76 17.75 8.70
CA SER A 234 -7.12 16.63 9.39
C SER A 234 -5.70 16.30 8.92
N LEU A 235 -5.27 16.88 7.78
CA LEU A 235 -3.96 16.62 7.15
C LEU A 235 -2.85 17.64 7.51
N ILE A 236 -3.09 18.51 8.50
CA ILE A 236 -2.13 19.54 8.94
C ILE A 236 -1.18 19.01 10.03
N HIS A 237 -0.69 17.80 9.94
CA HIS A 237 0.40 17.37 10.82
C HIS A 237 1.40 16.55 10.02
N ILE A 238 2.37 17.27 9.43
CA ILE A 238 3.68 16.73 9.06
C ILE A 238 4.67 17.13 10.14
#